data_2cf7ea191f7367044b3655a9f8b514e5
#
_entry.id   2cf7ea191f7367044b3655a9f8b514e5
#
_cell.length_a   1.000
_cell.length_b   1.000
_cell.length_c   1.000
_cell.angle_alpha   90.00
_cell.angle_beta   90.00
_cell.angle_gamma   90.00
#
_symmetry.space_group_name_H-M   'P 1'
#
loop_
_entity.id
_entity.type
_entity.pdbx_description
1 polymer ?
#
loop_
_entity_poly.entity_id
_entity_poly.type
_entity_poly.pdbx_seq_one_letter_code
_entity_poly.pdbx_strand_id
1 'polypeptide(L)'
;MKKIVAFGASSSKNSINKKLAKYAASRVPESTYEMIDLLDFEMPIYSEDKEREQGVPNLAFKFKKLLKDSDGIIISFAEHNGVYTSAFKNILDWISVIENLVWCNKPMFLLATSNGPRGAKTVLEIAHARISLENNNQIPIFSLPKYNENFDQVKGITDKELLDKFENSLKIFIKNL
;
A
#
# COMPACT_ATOMS: atom_id res chain seq x y z
N MET A 1 -16.13 -0.80 14.98
CA MET A 1 -15.70 -1.46 13.73
C MET A 1 -14.49 -0.71 13.22
N LYS A 2 -13.37 -1.39 12.94
CA LYS A 2 -12.13 -0.76 12.48
C LYS A 2 -12.27 -0.26 11.04
N LYS A 3 -11.68 0.90 10.72
CA LYS A 3 -11.65 1.45 9.37
C LYS A 3 -10.28 1.20 8.74
N ILE A 4 -10.22 0.42 7.68
CA ILE A 4 -8.99 0.12 6.93
C ILE A 4 -8.96 0.95 5.66
N VAL A 5 -7.82 1.59 5.39
CA VAL A 5 -7.54 2.18 4.09
C VAL A 5 -6.64 1.22 3.31
N ALA A 6 -6.98 0.94 2.05
CA ALA A 6 -6.21 0.03 1.22
C ALA A 6 -6.02 0.57 -0.20
N PHE A 7 -4.86 0.34 -0.79
CA PHE A 7 -4.58 0.71 -2.18
C PHE A 7 -3.46 -0.11 -2.82
N GLY A 8 -3.53 -0.19 -4.14
CA GLY A 8 -2.39 -0.60 -4.95
C GLY A 8 -1.52 0.61 -5.28
N ALA A 9 -0.23 0.54 -5.02
CA ALA A 9 0.72 1.61 -5.32
C ALA A 9 1.03 1.66 -6.84
N SER A 10 0.00 1.93 -7.63
CA SER A 10 0.01 1.93 -9.10
C SER A 10 -1.11 2.83 -9.64
N SER A 11 -0.85 3.53 -10.72
CA SER A 11 -1.84 4.29 -11.50
C SER A 11 -2.49 3.48 -12.64
N SER A 12 -2.26 2.18 -12.72
CA SER A 12 -2.89 1.33 -13.73
C SER A 12 -4.34 1.03 -13.40
N LYS A 13 -5.27 1.28 -14.34
CA LYS A 13 -6.71 1.01 -14.17
C LYS A 13 -6.99 -0.44 -13.75
N ASN A 14 -6.28 -1.40 -14.35
CA ASN A 14 -6.40 -2.83 -14.09
C ASN A 14 -5.28 -3.37 -13.19
N SER A 15 -4.83 -2.59 -12.23
CA SER A 15 -3.72 -2.96 -11.34
C SER A 15 -4.01 -4.25 -10.56
N ILE A 16 -3.13 -5.25 -10.74
CA ILE A 16 -3.16 -6.50 -9.96
C ILE A 16 -2.83 -6.23 -8.48
N ASN A 17 -2.02 -5.22 -8.19
CA ASN A 17 -1.72 -4.79 -6.83
C ASN A 17 -2.95 -4.16 -6.15
N LYS A 18 -3.79 -3.40 -6.86
CA LYS A 18 -5.07 -2.92 -6.35
C LYS A 18 -6.01 -4.08 -5.98
N LYS A 19 -6.04 -5.13 -6.80
CA LYS A 19 -6.85 -6.34 -6.53
C LYS A 19 -6.33 -7.10 -5.31
N LEU A 20 -5.01 -7.25 -5.16
CA LEU A 20 -4.41 -7.90 -4.00
C LEU A 20 -4.63 -7.09 -2.71
N ALA A 21 -4.50 -5.76 -2.74
CA ALA A 21 -4.80 -4.89 -1.60
C ALA A 21 -6.27 -5.00 -1.17
N LYS A 22 -7.20 -5.02 -2.14
CA LYS A 22 -8.63 -5.22 -1.88
C LYS A 22 -8.92 -6.58 -1.23
N TYR A 23 -8.30 -7.64 -1.76
CA TYR A 23 -8.42 -8.98 -1.18
C TYR A 23 -7.93 -8.99 0.27
N ALA A 24 -6.76 -8.43 0.54
CA ALA A 24 -6.23 -8.36 1.90
C ALA A 24 -7.16 -7.58 2.85
N ALA A 25 -7.67 -6.44 2.42
CA ALA A 25 -8.59 -5.62 3.22
C ALA A 25 -9.91 -6.35 3.52
N SER A 26 -10.45 -7.10 2.55
CA SER A 26 -11.68 -7.89 2.75
C SER A 26 -11.53 -9.06 3.73
N ARG A 27 -10.28 -9.45 4.05
CA ARG A 27 -9.98 -10.54 5.00
C ARG A 27 -9.81 -10.06 6.45
N VAL A 28 -9.87 -8.76 6.71
CA VAL A 28 -9.78 -8.21 8.06
C VAL A 28 -11.16 -8.31 8.74
N PRO A 29 -11.31 -9.10 9.80
CA PRO A 29 -12.61 -9.29 10.46
C PRO A 29 -13.05 -8.01 11.18
N GLU A 30 -14.36 -7.85 11.36
CA GLU A 30 -14.97 -6.75 12.10
C GLU A 30 -14.52 -5.35 11.67
N SER A 31 -14.19 -5.20 10.38
CA SER A 31 -13.73 -3.95 9.80
C SER A 31 -14.57 -3.51 8.59
N THR A 32 -14.48 -2.23 8.29
CA THR A 32 -14.81 -1.67 6.97
C THR A 32 -13.52 -1.29 6.26
N TYR A 33 -13.54 -1.29 4.93
CA TYR A 33 -12.38 -0.80 4.18
C TYR A 33 -12.78 0.19 3.10
N GLU A 34 -11.90 1.16 2.89
CA GLU A 34 -11.97 2.15 1.82
C GLU A 34 -10.81 1.91 0.85
N MET A 35 -11.16 1.69 -0.42
CA MET A 35 -10.16 1.55 -1.48
C MET A 35 -9.80 2.90 -2.07
N ILE A 36 -8.54 3.29 -1.97
CA ILE A 36 -8.01 4.47 -2.65
C ILE A 36 -7.54 4.08 -4.05
N ASP A 37 -7.90 4.87 -5.06
CA ASP A 37 -7.32 4.79 -6.41
C ASP A 37 -6.29 5.91 -6.59
N LEU A 38 -5.04 5.58 -6.90
CA LEU A 38 -4.00 6.60 -7.11
C LEU A 38 -4.28 7.48 -8.33
N LEU A 39 -5.14 7.05 -9.27
CA LEU A 39 -5.59 7.89 -10.38
C LEU A 39 -6.36 9.14 -9.91
N ASP A 40 -7.05 9.07 -8.76
CA ASP A 40 -7.78 10.20 -8.19
C ASP A 40 -6.86 11.20 -7.48
N PHE A 41 -5.56 10.89 -7.39
CA PHE A 41 -4.55 11.68 -6.68
C PHE A 41 -3.39 12.11 -7.59
N GLU A 42 -3.68 12.33 -8.87
CA GLU A 42 -2.68 12.90 -9.77
C GLU A 42 -2.35 14.34 -9.37
N MET A 43 -1.07 14.59 -9.16
CA MET A 43 -0.52 15.88 -8.76
C MET A 43 0.71 16.21 -9.61
N PRO A 44 1.08 17.50 -9.75
CA PRO A 44 2.35 17.86 -10.38
C PRO A 44 3.51 17.07 -9.78
N ILE A 45 4.51 16.73 -10.57
CA ILE A 45 5.74 16.10 -10.05
C ILE A 45 6.33 17.06 -9.02
N TYR A 46 6.57 16.51 -7.80
CA TYR A 46 7.11 17.26 -6.67
C TYR A 46 8.46 17.90 -7.00
N SER A 47 8.63 19.12 -6.56
CA SER A 47 9.91 19.78 -6.39
C SER A 47 9.79 20.85 -5.29
N GLU A 48 10.91 21.14 -4.63
CA GLU A 48 10.97 22.19 -3.59
C GLU A 48 10.55 23.56 -4.15
N ASP A 49 10.85 23.85 -5.42
CA ASP A 49 10.41 25.08 -6.08
C ASP A 49 8.89 25.17 -6.21
N LYS A 50 8.25 24.09 -6.66
CA LYS A 50 6.78 24.05 -6.77
C LYS A 50 6.11 24.16 -5.41
N GLU A 51 6.64 23.49 -4.39
CA GLU A 51 6.13 23.59 -3.03
C GLU A 51 6.22 25.05 -2.52
N ARG A 52 7.36 25.70 -2.70
CA ARG A 52 7.57 27.10 -2.30
C ARG A 52 6.66 28.08 -3.05
N GLU A 53 6.47 27.89 -4.36
CA GLU A 53 5.74 28.84 -5.22
C GLU A 53 4.23 28.63 -5.24
N GLN A 54 3.78 27.38 -5.16
CA GLN A 54 2.38 26.98 -5.35
C GLN A 54 1.76 26.34 -4.10
N GLY A 55 2.58 26.01 -3.10
CA GLY A 55 2.16 25.29 -1.91
C GLY A 55 1.90 23.81 -2.17
N VAL A 56 1.51 23.10 -1.11
CA VAL A 56 1.15 21.68 -1.18
C VAL A 56 -0.22 21.51 -1.85
N PRO A 57 -0.36 20.63 -2.87
CA PRO A 57 -1.65 20.41 -3.53
C PRO A 57 -2.75 19.92 -2.56
N ASN A 58 -3.98 20.38 -2.76
CA ASN A 58 -5.13 19.94 -1.95
C ASN A 58 -5.34 18.42 -1.96
N LEU A 59 -4.98 17.72 -3.04
CA LEU A 59 -5.07 16.26 -3.12
C LEU A 59 -4.10 15.57 -2.15
N ALA A 60 -2.93 16.15 -1.87
CA ALA A 60 -2.00 15.62 -0.86
C ALA A 60 -2.62 15.68 0.55
N PHE A 61 -3.26 16.78 0.92
CA PHE A 61 -3.99 16.90 2.19
C PHE A 61 -5.17 15.92 2.28
N LYS A 62 -5.91 15.72 1.18
CA LYS A 62 -7.00 14.73 1.13
C LYS A 62 -6.47 13.32 1.33
N PHE A 63 -5.38 12.95 0.64
CA PHE A 63 -4.75 11.65 0.82
C PHE A 63 -4.28 11.44 2.26
N LYS A 64 -3.56 12.43 2.81
CA LYS A 64 -3.09 12.40 4.20
C LYS A 64 -4.23 12.27 5.20
N LYS A 65 -5.35 12.96 4.97
CA LYS A 65 -6.55 12.84 5.81
C LYS A 65 -7.12 11.42 5.81
N LEU A 66 -7.18 10.74 4.66
CA LEU A 66 -7.63 9.34 4.59
C LEU A 66 -6.75 8.42 5.46
N LEU A 67 -5.43 8.63 5.44
CA LEU A 67 -4.51 7.88 6.29
C LEU A 67 -4.74 8.17 7.78
N LYS A 68 -4.92 9.44 8.16
CA LYS A 68 -5.20 9.85 9.54
C LYS A 68 -6.49 9.27 10.09
N ASP A 69 -7.55 9.28 9.29
CA ASP A 69 -8.90 8.84 9.68
C ASP A 69 -9.05 7.31 9.69
N SER A 70 -8.02 6.56 9.28
CA SER A 70 -8.03 5.10 9.32
C SER A 70 -7.47 4.54 10.63
N ASP A 71 -7.83 3.29 10.95
CA ASP A 71 -7.23 2.52 12.04
C ASP A 71 -6.05 1.66 11.56
N GLY A 72 -5.97 1.35 10.27
CA GLY A 72 -4.89 0.58 9.67
C GLY A 72 -4.78 0.80 8.17
N ILE A 73 -3.60 0.53 7.61
CA ILE A 73 -3.24 0.80 6.22
C ILE A 73 -2.75 -0.47 5.55
N ILE A 74 -3.30 -0.80 4.38
CA ILE A 74 -2.85 -1.91 3.55
C ILE A 74 -2.37 -1.37 2.20
N ILE A 75 -1.12 -1.66 1.84
CA ILE A 75 -0.51 -1.22 0.58
C ILE A 75 0.00 -2.42 -0.18
N SER A 76 -0.36 -2.54 -1.47
CA SER A 76 0.26 -3.51 -2.37
C SER A 76 1.06 -2.79 -3.45
N PHE A 77 2.37 -3.02 -3.46
CA PHE A 77 3.32 -2.30 -4.30
C PHE A 77 3.46 -2.94 -5.69
N ALA A 78 3.28 -2.13 -6.72
CA ALA A 78 3.73 -2.46 -8.06
C ALA A 78 5.22 -2.09 -8.20
N GLU A 79 5.97 -2.96 -8.89
CA GLU A 79 7.39 -2.76 -9.15
C GLU A 79 7.60 -2.24 -10.58
N HIS A 80 8.19 -1.06 -10.71
CA HIS A 80 8.65 -0.50 -11.98
C HIS A 80 10.17 -0.31 -11.91
N ASN A 81 10.90 -1.02 -12.75
CA ASN A 81 12.38 -0.99 -12.76
C ASN A 81 13.01 -1.26 -11.38
N GLY A 82 12.43 -2.19 -10.60
CA GLY A 82 12.94 -2.61 -9.29
C GLY A 82 12.55 -1.71 -8.11
N VAL A 83 11.81 -0.61 -8.35
CA VAL A 83 11.44 0.36 -7.30
C VAL A 83 9.96 0.74 -7.37
N TYR A 84 9.55 1.75 -6.59
CA TYR A 84 8.19 2.31 -6.62
C TYR A 84 7.76 2.78 -8.01
N THR A 85 6.47 2.73 -8.27
CA THR A 85 5.91 3.46 -9.41
C THR A 85 6.09 4.96 -9.20
N SER A 86 6.25 5.72 -10.29
CA SER A 86 6.34 7.19 -10.23
C SER A 86 5.10 7.82 -9.59
N ALA A 87 3.91 7.26 -9.84
CA ALA A 87 2.67 7.74 -9.25
C ALA A 87 2.69 7.64 -7.71
N PHE A 88 3.09 6.50 -7.16
CA PHE A 88 3.19 6.34 -5.71
C PHE A 88 4.30 7.22 -5.13
N LYS A 89 5.49 7.24 -5.78
CA LYS A 89 6.61 8.05 -5.29
C LYS A 89 6.25 9.53 -5.22
N ASN A 90 5.54 10.05 -6.23
CA ASN A 90 5.11 11.43 -6.25
C ASN A 90 4.12 11.77 -5.11
N ILE A 91 3.15 10.88 -4.85
CA ILE A 91 2.23 11.04 -3.72
C ILE A 91 3.00 11.03 -2.41
N LEU A 92 3.95 10.07 -2.24
CA LEU A 92 4.79 9.97 -1.05
C LEU A 92 5.58 11.26 -0.81
N ASP A 93 6.16 11.85 -1.85
CA ASP A 93 6.91 13.10 -1.76
C ASP A 93 6.02 14.25 -1.28
N TRP A 94 4.83 14.42 -1.90
CA TRP A 94 3.89 15.46 -1.50
C TRP A 94 3.34 15.29 -0.07
N ILE A 95 3.04 14.07 0.38
CA ILE A 95 2.52 13.88 1.74
C ILE A 95 3.61 13.95 2.80
N SER A 96 4.88 13.73 2.45
CA SER A 96 6.01 13.79 3.38
C SER A 96 6.33 15.22 3.85
N VAL A 97 5.99 16.23 3.06
CA VAL A 97 6.20 17.65 3.43
C VAL A 97 5.06 18.22 4.27
N ILE A 98 3.96 17.50 4.46
CA ILE A 98 2.84 17.94 5.31
C ILE A 98 3.18 17.77 6.80
N GLU A 99 3.76 16.65 7.17
CA GLU A 99 4.17 16.35 8.55
C GLU A 99 5.17 15.18 8.59
N ASN A 100 5.99 15.14 9.65
CA ASN A 100 7.08 14.17 9.79
C ASN A 100 6.63 12.70 9.85
N LEU A 101 5.46 12.42 10.43
CA LEU A 101 4.91 11.05 10.48
C LEU A 101 4.05 10.76 9.24
N VAL A 102 4.70 10.37 8.16
CA VAL A 102 4.05 10.14 6.87
C VAL A 102 2.85 9.19 7.00
N TRP A 103 3.03 8.07 7.67
CA TRP A 103 2.02 7.01 7.84
C TRP A 103 1.22 7.11 9.14
N CYS A 104 1.32 8.25 9.85
CA CYS A 104 0.59 8.55 11.08
C CYS A 104 0.76 7.50 12.19
N ASN A 105 1.88 6.76 12.18
CA ASN A 105 2.18 5.64 13.09
C ASN A 105 1.06 4.58 13.15
N LYS A 106 0.33 4.38 12.05
CA LYS A 106 -0.75 3.39 11.98
C LYS A 106 -0.20 1.98 11.81
N PRO A 107 -0.89 0.94 12.31
CA PRO A 107 -0.64 -0.44 11.88
C PRO A 107 -0.68 -0.56 10.37
N MET A 108 0.29 -1.29 9.80
CA MET A 108 0.39 -1.43 8.34
C MET A 108 0.60 -2.88 7.93
N PHE A 109 0.08 -3.24 6.77
CA PHE A 109 0.37 -4.50 6.09
C PHE A 109 0.85 -4.19 4.66
N LEU A 110 2.08 -4.55 4.35
CA LEU A 110 2.68 -4.27 3.05
C LEU A 110 2.70 -5.53 2.19
N LEU A 111 2.21 -5.38 0.99
CA LEU A 111 2.08 -6.43 0.00
C LEU A 111 2.81 -6.04 -1.28
N ALA A 112 3.13 -7.01 -2.10
CA ALA A 112 3.51 -6.79 -3.49
C ALA A 112 3.11 -7.99 -4.34
N THR A 113 2.90 -7.77 -5.63
CA THR A 113 2.70 -8.85 -6.58
C THR A 113 3.15 -8.44 -7.98
N SER A 114 3.54 -9.43 -8.75
CA SER A 114 3.82 -9.35 -10.19
C SER A 114 3.54 -10.68 -10.86
N ASN A 115 3.49 -10.70 -12.20
CA ASN A 115 3.39 -11.95 -12.96
C ASN A 115 4.73 -12.73 -13.01
N GLY A 116 5.81 -12.10 -12.57
CA GLY A 116 7.12 -12.74 -12.48
C GLY A 116 7.29 -13.62 -11.23
N PRO A 117 8.30 -14.49 -11.23
CA PRO A 117 8.55 -15.45 -10.14
C PRO A 117 8.99 -14.79 -8.83
N ARG A 118 9.47 -13.54 -8.85
CA ARG A 118 9.89 -12.80 -7.65
C ARG A 118 8.76 -12.05 -6.95
N GLY A 119 7.55 -11.92 -7.57
CA GLY A 119 6.40 -11.28 -6.95
C GLY A 119 6.61 -9.83 -6.52
N ALA A 120 7.45 -9.07 -7.23
CA ALA A 120 7.83 -7.70 -6.89
C ALA A 120 8.47 -7.56 -5.47
N LYS A 121 9.26 -8.56 -5.09
CA LYS A 121 9.87 -8.61 -3.75
C LYS A 121 10.84 -7.45 -3.50
N THR A 122 11.56 -6.99 -4.52
CA THR A 122 12.55 -5.92 -4.39
C THR A 122 11.91 -4.61 -3.91
N VAL A 123 10.82 -4.17 -4.56
CA VAL A 123 10.13 -2.95 -4.13
C VAL A 123 9.50 -3.11 -2.75
N LEU A 124 9.02 -4.31 -2.41
CA LEU A 124 8.44 -4.59 -1.09
C LEU A 124 9.49 -4.46 0.02
N GLU A 125 10.70 -4.97 -0.18
CA GLU A 125 11.81 -4.85 0.76
C GLU A 125 12.24 -3.38 0.95
N ILE A 126 12.31 -2.60 -0.14
CA ILE A 126 12.59 -1.16 -0.09
C ILE A 126 11.51 -0.44 0.71
N ALA A 127 10.23 -0.73 0.42
CA ALA A 127 9.10 -0.12 1.13
C ALA A 127 9.11 -0.45 2.63
N HIS A 128 9.31 -1.72 2.96
CA HIS A 128 9.38 -2.17 4.35
C HIS A 128 10.51 -1.49 5.11
N ALA A 129 11.72 -1.49 4.55
CA ALA A 129 12.88 -0.85 5.18
C ALA A 129 12.64 0.64 5.45
N ARG A 130 12.07 1.37 4.45
CA ARG A 130 11.83 2.81 4.60
C ARG A 130 10.71 3.13 5.58
N ILE A 131 9.58 2.41 5.50
CA ILE A 131 8.41 2.68 6.33
C ILE A 131 8.67 2.29 7.80
N SER A 132 9.40 1.23 8.05
CA SER A 132 9.74 0.76 9.41
C SER A 132 10.60 1.75 10.20
N LEU A 133 11.33 2.66 9.54
CA LEU A 133 12.10 3.69 10.23
C LEU A 133 11.23 4.73 10.97
N GLU A 134 9.98 4.89 10.53
CA GLU A 134 9.06 5.92 11.03
C GLU A 134 7.80 5.33 11.68
N ASN A 135 7.77 4.01 11.89
CA ASN A 135 6.60 3.33 12.43
C ASN A 135 6.99 2.36 13.55
N ASN A 136 6.42 2.56 14.73
CA ASN A 136 6.72 1.76 15.92
C ASN A 136 6.00 0.39 15.92
N ASN A 137 5.07 0.17 15.00
CA ASN A 137 4.35 -1.09 14.89
C ASN A 137 5.18 -2.13 14.14
N GLN A 138 5.04 -3.40 14.49
CA GLN A 138 5.54 -4.47 13.65
C GLN A 138 4.77 -4.47 12.32
N ILE A 139 5.48 -4.33 11.20
CA ILE A 139 4.90 -4.27 9.87
C ILE A 139 5.09 -5.62 9.17
N PRO A 140 4.05 -6.48 9.09
CA PRO A 140 4.12 -7.69 8.29
C PRO A 140 4.21 -7.38 6.80
N ILE A 141 4.90 -8.25 6.06
CA ILE A 141 5.03 -8.18 4.62
C ILE A 141 4.60 -9.48 3.95
N PHE A 142 4.10 -9.40 2.72
CA PHE A 142 3.79 -10.57 1.90
C PHE A 142 3.96 -10.27 0.41
N SER A 143 4.71 -11.12 -0.29
CA SER A 143 4.88 -11.07 -1.74
C SER A 143 4.15 -12.23 -2.41
N LEU A 144 3.29 -11.95 -3.39
CA LEU A 144 2.61 -12.96 -4.19
C LEU A 144 3.29 -13.07 -5.57
N PRO A 145 4.11 -14.10 -5.81
CA PRO A 145 4.69 -14.35 -7.12
C PRO A 145 3.65 -14.87 -8.10
N LYS A 146 3.92 -14.73 -9.41
CA LYS A 146 3.14 -15.32 -10.49
C LYS A 146 1.63 -15.08 -10.31
N TYR A 147 1.24 -13.82 -10.21
CA TYR A 147 -0.14 -13.43 -9.89
C TYR A 147 -1.19 -14.18 -10.72
N ASN A 148 -1.01 -14.29 -12.04
CA ASN A 148 -1.98 -14.95 -12.91
C ASN A 148 -2.14 -16.46 -12.67
N GLU A 149 -1.12 -17.12 -12.06
CA GLU A 149 -1.17 -18.53 -11.69
C GLU A 149 -1.74 -18.73 -10.28
N ASN A 150 -1.40 -17.83 -9.35
CA ASN A 150 -1.62 -18.02 -7.92
C ASN A 150 -2.76 -17.18 -7.34
N PHE A 151 -3.48 -16.40 -8.19
CA PHE A 151 -4.61 -15.59 -7.72
C PHE A 151 -5.83 -15.72 -8.63
N ASP A 152 -6.95 -16.08 -8.03
CA ASP A 152 -8.27 -16.08 -8.65
C ASP A 152 -9.12 -14.94 -8.09
N GLN A 153 -9.91 -14.25 -8.93
CA GLN A 153 -10.68 -13.08 -8.50
C GLN A 153 -11.80 -13.42 -7.52
N VAL A 154 -12.26 -14.64 -7.48
CA VAL A 154 -13.34 -15.11 -6.60
C VAL A 154 -12.76 -15.83 -5.37
N LYS A 155 -11.79 -16.73 -5.60
CA LYS A 155 -11.21 -17.57 -4.53
C LYS A 155 -10.08 -16.90 -3.77
N GLY A 156 -9.44 -15.87 -4.34
CA GLY A 156 -8.24 -15.23 -3.80
C GLY A 156 -6.96 -16.02 -4.11
N ILE A 157 -6.05 -16.13 -3.16
CA ILE A 157 -4.79 -16.88 -3.32
C ILE A 157 -5.10 -18.36 -3.41
N THR A 158 -4.66 -19.01 -4.50
CA THR A 158 -4.99 -20.41 -4.82
C THR A 158 -3.94 -21.41 -4.40
N ASP A 159 -2.67 -21.00 -4.33
CA ASP A 159 -1.60 -21.84 -3.80
C ASP A 159 -1.68 -21.89 -2.28
N LYS A 160 -1.68 -23.11 -1.72
CA LYS A 160 -1.87 -23.33 -0.29
C LYS A 160 -0.73 -22.78 0.57
N GLU A 161 0.51 -22.96 0.14
CA GLU A 161 1.68 -22.48 0.89
C GLU A 161 1.72 -20.94 0.92
N LEU A 162 1.41 -20.32 -0.21
CA LEU A 162 1.31 -18.86 -0.30
C LEU A 162 0.14 -18.32 0.53
N LEU A 163 -0.99 -19.02 0.55
CA LEU A 163 -2.14 -18.66 1.39
C LEU A 163 -1.79 -18.74 2.87
N ASP A 164 -1.14 -19.79 3.32
CA ASP A 164 -0.70 -19.94 4.72
C ASP A 164 0.28 -18.81 5.13
N LYS A 165 1.22 -18.45 4.26
CA LYS A 165 2.13 -17.29 4.49
C LYS A 165 1.38 -15.98 4.58
N PHE A 166 0.41 -15.74 3.67
CA PHE A 166 -0.43 -14.56 3.69
C PHE A 166 -1.24 -14.45 4.99
N GLU A 167 -1.92 -15.53 5.38
CA GLU A 167 -2.76 -15.56 6.59
C GLU A 167 -1.92 -15.33 7.86
N ASN A 168 -0.70 -15.85 7.92
CA ASN A 168 0.21 -15.61 9.04
C ASN A 168 0.60 -14.12 9.12
N SER A 169 0.92 -13.47 7.99
CA SER A 169 1.21 -12.04 7.94
C SER A 169 -0.02 -11.20 8.28
N LEU A 170 -1.19 -11.57 7.77
CA LEU A 170 -2.45 -10.90 8.07
C LEU A 170 -2.80 -10.95 9.57
N LYS A 171 -2.57 -12.09 10.23
CA LYS A 171 -2.79 -12.23 11.70
C LYS A 171 -1.94 -11.25 12.49
N ILE A 172 -0.69 -11.00 12.10
CA ILE A 172 0.18 -10.00 12.75
C ILE A 172 -0.42 -8.60 12.60
N PHE A 173 -0.88 -8.24 11.40
CA PHE A 173 -1.54 -6.96 11.17
C PHE A 173 -2.80 -6.79 12.02
N ILE A 174 -3.68 -7.79 12.03
CA ILE A 174 -4.92 -7.77 12.82
C ILE A 174 -4.64 -7.60 14.31
N LYS A 175 -3.59 -8.24 14.83
CA LYS A 175 -3.21 -8.12 16.24
C LYS A 175 -2.78 -6.69 16.62
N ASN A 176 -2.29 -5.93 15.66
CA ASN A 176 -1.81 -4.55 15.87
C ASN A 176 -2.93 -3.50 15.71
N LEU A 177 -4.11 -3.88 15.16
CA LEU A 177 -5.29 -3.03 15.03
C LEU A 177 -6.03 -2.85 16.37
#